data_1f27d5730988e0899d8497f91f2727ce
#
_entry.id   1f27d5730988e0899d8497f91f2727ce
#
_cell.length_a   1.000
_cell.length_b   1.000
_cell.length_c   1.000
_cell.angle_alpha   90.00
_cell.angle_beta   90.00
_cell.angle_gamma   90.00
#
_symmetry.space_group_name_H-M   'P 1'
#
loop_
_entity.id
_entity.type
_entity.pdbx_description
1 polymer ?
#
loop_
_entity_poly.entity_id
_entity_poly.type
_entity_poly.pdbx_seq_one_letter_code
_entity_poly.pdbx_strand_id
1 'polypeptide(L)'
;MTSVLGVYQYYGMSRISSSDLKPKSELLPWDRPFAGRYSGWATTVSHYSGVLAVAPLALAGYSWYKGDADGHDFGAFTLMFVEAVALQNALNQLVRSSQLWSRPFVYSERGEGRRKAESARGEAYGSFYSGHASAAFTVAVFTGEWFSEIYPNSQYKSLVWASSLTLAAAVGALRVVAGKHYPTDVVVGSLMGTGVSLGILKLHEICKKNIAFWAFPGNIGAIFYF
;
A
#
# COMPACT_ATOMS: atom_id res chain seq x y z
N MET A 1 -13.00 -0.77 4.27
CA MET A 1 -13.10 -0.96 5.75
C MET A 1 -12.33 0.17 6.40
N THR A 2 -13.03 1.18 6.92
CA THR A 2 -12.45 2.16 7.84
C THR A 2 -12.29 1.45 9.18
N SER A 3 -11.04 1.21 9.59
CA SER A 3 -10.77 0.65 10.91
C SER A 3 -11.32 1.59 12.00
N VAL A 4 -11.72 1.06 13.14
CA VAL A 4 -12.19 1.84 14.31
C VAL A 4 -11.17 2.94 14.65
N LEU A 5 -9.86 2.68 14.51
CA LEU A 5 -8.79 3.67 14.63
C LEU A 5 -8.88 4.77 13.57
N GLY A 6 -9.22 4.46 12.32
CA GLY A 6 -9.40 5.46 11.27
C GLY A 6 -10.61 6.37 11.50
N VAL A 7 -11.69 5.81 12.06
CA VAL A 7 -12.88 6.56 12.46
C VAL A 7 -12.55 7.48 13.65
N TYR A 8 -11.84 6.99 14.66
CA TYR A 8 -11.40 7.79 15.80
C TYR A 8 -10.49 8.94 15.38
N GLN A 9 -9.53 8.70 14.47
CA GLN A 9 -8.65 9.75 13.92
C GLN A 9 -9.40 10.80 13.10
N TYR A 10 -10.44 10.39 12.36
CA TYR A 10 -11.20 11.30 11.51
C TYR A 10 -12.15 12.20 12.31
N TYR A 11 -12.80 11.68 13.35
CA TYR A 11 -13.81 12.38 14.12
C TYR A 11 -13.32 12.97 15.45
N GLY A 12 -12.25 12.45 16.02
CA GLY A 12 -11.74 12.84 17.35
C GLY A 12 -10.84 14.08 17.38
N MET A 13 -10.45 14.63 16.20
CA MET A 13 -9.49 15.75 16.17
C MET A 13 -10.16 17.08 15.86
N SER A 14 -9.86 18.09 16.68
CA SER A 14 -10.15 19.49 16.44
C SER A 14 -9.50 20.00 15.14
N ARG A 15 -10.03 21.08 14.57
CA ARG A 15 -9.38 21.77 13.43
C ARG A 15 -7.96 22.16 13.81
N ILE A 16 -7.04 22.00 12.84
CA ILE A 16 -5.66 22.39 13.01
C ILE A 16 -5.58 23.88 13.27
N SER A 17 -4.90 24.26 14.35
CA SER A 17 -4.40 25.63 14.51
C SER A 17 -3.10 25.77 13.73
N SER A 18 -2.86 26.94 13.14
CA SER A 18 -1.58 27.26 12.48
C SER A 18 -0.40 27.20 13.47
N SER A 19 -0.66 27.33 14.77
CA SER A 19 0.33 27.16 15.83
C SER A 19 0.84 25.73 16.03
N ASP A 20 0.09 24.73 15.53
CA ASP A 20 0.42 23.31 15.72
C ASP A 20 1.27 22.74 14.59
N LEU A 21 1.56 23.55 13.54
CA LEU A 21 2.35 23.13 12.39
C LEU A 21 3.84 23.31 12.68
N LYS A 22 4.59 22.25 12.51
CA LYS A 22 6.06 22.33 12.52
C LYS A 22 6.53 23.28 11.41
N PRO A 23 7.55 24.12 11.67
CA PRO A 23 8.11 24.98 10.64
C PRO A 23 8.69 24.15 9.49
N LYS A 24 8.63 24.68 8.24
CA LYS A 24 9.16 24.00 7.05
C LYS A 24 10.64 23.66 7.18
N SER A 25 11.39 24.38 8.02
CA SER A 25 12.82 24.12 8.30
C SER A 25 13.08 22.77 8.97
N GLU A 26 12.10 22.21 9.66
CA GLU A 26 12.20 20.90 10.32
C GLU A 26 11.90 19.73 9.38
N LEU A 27 11.37 20.01 8.17
CA LEU A 27 11.20 18.98 7.16
C LEU A 27 12.56 18.54 6.59
N LEU A 28 12.64 17.31 6.12
CA LEU A 28 13.83 16.80 5.44
C LEU A 28 14.16 17.70 4.22
N PRO A 29 15.44 17.96 3.95
CA PRO A 29 15.83 18.91 2.90
C PRO A 29 15.18 18.66 1.53
N TRP A 30 15.05 17.38 1.13
CA TRP A 30 14.45 16.98 -0.14
C TRP A 30 12.90 16.96 -0.11
N ASP A 31 12.27 17.00 1.06
CA ASP A 31 10.81 17.10 1.20
C ASP A 31 10.33 18.57 1.23
N ARG A 32 11.18 19.50 1.68
CA ARG A 32 10.85 20.94 1.79
C ARG A 32 10.27 21.56 0.53
N PRO A 33 10.78 21.27 -0.69
CA PRO A 33 10.24 21.85 -1.94
C PRO A 33 8.81 21.43 -2.25
N PHE A 34 8.32 20.39 -1.59
CA PHE A 34 6.96 19.86 -1.77
C PHE A 34 5.95 20.40 -0.76
N ALA A 35 6.41 21.07 0.30
CA ALA A 35 5.53 21.70 1.30
C ALA A 35 4.71 22.84 0.70
N GLY A 36 3.39 22.75 0.83
CA GLY A 36 2.44 23.69 0.23
C GLY A 36 1.91 23.27 -1.14
N ARG A 37 2.39 22.20 -1.73
CA ARG A 37 1.83 21.65 -2.99
C ARG A 37 0.47 21.03 -2.75
N TYR A 38 -0.42 21.21 -3.71
CA TYR A 38 -1.72 20.55 -3.78
C TYR A 38 -2.21 20.47 -5.24
N SER A 39 -2.84 19.36 -5.58
CA SER A 39 -3.50 19.18 -6.87
C SER A 39 -4.75 18.32 -6.71
N GLY A 40 -5.92 18.90 -7.01
CA GLY A 40 -7.21 18.22 -6.91
C GLY A 40 -7.31 17.05 -7.88
N TRP A 41 -6.91 17.24 -9.15
CA TRP A 41 -6.96 16.16 -10.15
C TRP A 41 -6.07 14.98 -9.78
N ALA A 42 -4.84 15.24 -9.32
CA ALA A 42 -3.93 14.18 -8.89
C ALA A 42 -4.45 13.44 -7.65
N THR A 43 -5.14 14.15 -6.75
CA THR A 43 -5.86 13.55 -5.61
C THR A 43 -6.91 12.57 -6.11
N THR A 44 -7.75 12.98 -7.06
CA THR A 44 -8.82 12.14 -7.62
C THR A 44 -8.24 10.91 -8.33
N VAL A 45 -7.31 11.11 -9.27
CA VAL A 45 -6.71 10.00 -10.03
C VAL A 45 -6.01 9.00 -9.10
N SER A 46 -5.21 9.49 -8.15
CA SER A 46 -4.53 8.59 -7.21
C SER A 46 -5.46 7.89 -6.23
N HIS A 47 -6.66 8.42 -5.98
CA HIS A 47 -7.66 7.74 -5.15
C HIS A 47 -8.22 6.51 -5.86
N TYR A 48 -8.48 6.62 -7.16
CA TYR A 48 -8.97 5.49 -7.96
C TYR A 48 -7.91 4.43 -8.27
N SER A 49 -6.64 4.66 -7.94
CA SER A 49 -5.59 3.65 -8.12
C SER A 49 -5.83 2.34 -7.35
N GLY A 50 -6.75 2.34 -6.37
CA GLY A 50 -7.19 1.13 -5.68
C GLY A 50 -7.76 0.04 -6.60
N VAL A 51 -8.25 0.41 -7.80
CA VAL A 51 -8.70 -0.55 -8.81
C VAL A 51 -7.57 -1.48 -9.28
N LEU A 52 -6.32 -1.04 -9.18
CA LEU A 52 -5.16 -1.87 -9.52
C LEU A 52 -5.03 -3.12 -8.64
N ALA A 53 -5.64 -3.11 -7.44
CA ALA A 53 -5.67 -4.29 -6.56
C ALA A 53 -6.38 -5.50 -7.16
N VAL A 54 -7.18 -5.30 -8.21
CA VAL A 54 -7.81 -6.40 -8.95
C VAL A 54 -6.81 -7.14 -9.86
N ALA A 55 -5.72 -6.48 -10.29
CA ALA A 55 -4.80 -7.02 -11.29
C ALA A 55 -4.18 -8.38 -10.91
N PRO A 56 -3.60 -8.59 -9.70
CA PRO A 56 -3.04 -9.91 -9.34
C PRO A 56 -4.11 -10.99 -9.25
N LEU A 57 -5.30 -10.66 -8.75
CA LEU A 57 -6.41 -11.62 -8.65
C LEU A 57 -7.00 -11.96 -10.02
N ALA A 58 -7.09 -10.98 -10.93
CA ALA A 58 -7.53 -11.20 -12.30
C ALA A 58 -6.54 -12.09 -13.08
N LEU A 59 -5.24 -11.85 -12.90
CA LEU A 59 -4.18 -12.67 -13.49
C LEU A 59 -4.24 -14.10 -12.95
N ALA A 60 -4.35 -14.26 -11.63
CA ALA A 60 -4.44 -15.57 -11.00
C ALA A 60 -5.72 -16.33 -11.42
N GLY A 61 -6.86 -15.65 -11.46
CA GLY A 61 -8.12 -16.22 -11.95
C GLY A 61 -8.08 -16.61 -13.42
N TYR A 62 -7.39 -15.83 -14.26
CA TYR A 62 -7.17 -16.16 -15.66
C TYR A 62 -6.30 -17.40 -15.82
N SER A 63 -5.20 -17.50 -15.07
CA SER A 63 -4.32 -18.69 -15.09
C SER A 63 -5.07 -19.95 -14.66
N TRP A 64 -5.90 -19.85 -13.63
CA TRP A 64 -6.77 -20.95 -13.20
C TRP A 64 -7.79 -21.33 -14.27
N TYR A 65 -8.47 -20.36 -14.87
CA TYR A 65 -9.44 -20.60 -15.96
C TYR A 65 -8.79 -21.29 -17.16
N LYS A 66 -7.54 -20.97 -17.50
CA LYS A 66 -6.77 -21.60 -18.57
C LYS A 66 -6.27 -23.00 -18.23
N GLY A 67 -6.30 -23.39 -16.96
CA GLY A 67 -5.73 -24.64 -16.46
C GLY A 67 -4.19 -24.60 -16.30
N ASP A 68 -3.59 -23.40 -16.33
CA ASP A 68 -2.15 -23.19 -16.07
C ASP A 68 -1.83 -23.25 -14.57
N ALA A 69 -2.82 -23.01 -13.72
CA ALA A 69 -2.78 -23.14 -12.26
C ALA A 69 -4.00 -23.95 -11.79
N ASP A 70 -3.87 -24.64 -10.66
CA ASP A 70 -5.01 -25.32 -10.05
C ASP A 70 -5.78 -24.45 -9.05
N GLY A 71 -6.90 -24.98 -8.54
CA GLY A 71 -7.74 -24.24 -7.57
C GLY A 71 -7.07 -24.06 -6.20
N HIS A 72 -6.14 -24.94 -5.83
CA HIS A 72 -5.36 -24.82 -4.59
C HIS A 72 -4.35 -23.69 -4.73
N ASP A 73 -3.63 -23.61 -5.84
CA ASP A 73 -2.67 -22.52 -6.13
C ASP A 73 -3.37 -21.16 -6.14
N PHE A 74 -4.51 -21.06 -6.84
CA PHE A 74 -5.33 -19.84 -6.85
C PHE A 74 -5.80 -19.43 -5.44
N GLY A 75 -6.27 -20.39 -4.65
CA GLY A 75 -6.73 -20.16 -3.28
C GLY A 75 -5.61 -19.71 -2.35
N ALA A 76 -4.46 -20.39 -2.38
CA ALA A 76 -3.29 -20.06 -1.58
C ALA A 76 -2.75 -18.66 -1.93
N PHE A 77 -2.63 -18.35 -3.23
CA PHE A 77 -2.19 -17.02 -3.68
C PHE A 77 -3.14 -15.92 -3.22
N THR A 78 -4.45 -16.14 -3.38
CA THR A 78 -5.47 -15.18 -2.94
C THR A 78 -5.37 -14.90 -1.45
N LEU A 79 -5.19 -15.96 -0.63
CA LEU A 79 -4.99 -15.83 0.82
C LEU A 79 -3.74 -15.00 1.15
N MET A 80 -2.59 -15.35 0.58
CA MET A 80 -1.34 -14.61 0.76
C MET A 80 -1.46 -13.13 0.37
N PHE A 81 -2.15 -12.84 -0.75
CA PHE A 81 -2.39 -11.46 -1.18
C PHE A 81 -3.25 -10.70 -0.17
N VAL A 82 -4.33 -11.29 0.31
CA VAL A 82 -5.22 -10.67 1.32
C VAL A 82 -4.46 -10.44 2.64
N GLU A 83 -3.65 -11.40 3.09
CA GLU A 83 -2.80 -11.25 4.27
C GLU A 83 -1.80 -10.09 4.12
N ALA A 84 -1.12 -10.00 2.97
CA ALA A 84 -0.18 -8.92 2.71
C ALA A 84 -0.87 -7.56 2.69
N VAL A 85 -2.04 -7.44 2.05
CA VAL A 85 -2.84 -6.21 2.04
C VAL A 85 -3.33 -5.85 3.44
N ALA A 86 -3.78 -6.82 4.22
CA ALA A 86 -4.23 -6.60 5.59
C ALA A 86 -3.09 -6.15 6.49
N LEU A 87 -1.95 -6.84 6.45
CA LEU A 87 -0.78 -6.54 7.28
C LEU A 87 -0.18 -5.16 6.93
N GLN A 88 0.06 -4.87 5.64
CA GLN A 88 0.60 -3.56 5.25
C GLN A 88 -0.35 -2.41 5.65
N ASN A 89 -1.68 -2.62 5.54
CA ASN A 89 -2.65 -1.62 5.96
C ASN A 89 -2.65 -1.44 7.48
N ALA A 90 -2.57 -2.52 8.26
CA ALA A 90 -2.49 -2.46 9.72
C ALA A 90 -1.23 -1.70 10.17
N LEU A 91 -0.06 -2.01 9.59
CA LEU A 91 1.19 -1.32 9.87
C LEU A 91 1.12 0.16 9.49
N ASN A 92 0.53 0.49 8.32
CA ASN A 92 0.34 1.87 7.91
C ASN A 92 -0.56 2.64 8.89
N GLN A 93 -1.68 2.05 9.32
CA GLN A 93 -2.58 2.68 10.28
C GLN A 93 -1.92 2.86 11.65
N LEU A 94 -1.13 1.89 12.11
CA LEU A 94 -0.38 1.99 13.35
C LEU A 94 0.59 3.18 13.31
N VAL A 95 1.39 3.30 12.25
CA VAL A 95 2.35 4.41 12.10
C VAL A 95 1.63 5.75 11.95
N ARG A 96 0.56 5.81 11.16
CA ARG A 96 -0.24 7.04 10.98
C ARG A 96 -0.94 7.50 12.27
N SER A 97 -1.25 6.57 13.18
CA SER A 97 -1.86 6.92 14.47
C SER A 97 -0.95 7.76 15.35
N SER A 98 0.36 7.72 15.14
CA SER A 98 1.34 8.57 15.85
C SER A 98 1.25 10.06 15.47
N GLN A 99 0.68 10.39 14.31
CA GLN A 99 0.46 11.74 13.79
C GLN A 99 1.73 12.64 13.75
N LEU A 100 2.87 12.02 13.57
CA LEU A 100 4.18 12.69 13.67
C LEU A 100 4.44 13.71 12.54
N TRP A 101 3.75 13.57 11.39
CA TRP A 101 4.09 14.32 10.18
C TRP A 101 2.86 14.97 9.54
N SER A 102 2.89 16.31 9.42
CA SER A 102 1.89 17.06 8.66
C SER A 102 2.03 16.83 7.17
N ARG A 103 0.91 16.76 6.46
CA ARG A 103 0.92 16.57 4.99
C ARG A 103 1.36 17.84 4.25
N PRO A 104 1.94 17.71 3.03
CA PRO A 104 2.40 18.83 2.23
C PRO A 104 1.35 19.94 2.02
N PHE A 105 0.10 19.55 1.71
CA PHE A 105 -0.97 20.50 1.40
C PHE A 105 -1.30 21.45 2.58
N VAL A 106 -0.99 21.06 3.81
CA VAL A 106 -1.27 21.89 5.00
C VAL A 106 -0.50 23.21 4.99
N TYR A 107 0.66 23.22 4.32
CA TYR A 107 1.50 24.41 4.15
C TYR A 107 1.07 25.28 2.96
N SER A 108 -0.08 25.03 2.33
CA SER A 108 -0.57 25.83 1.21
C SER A 108 -1.12 27.17 1.70
N GLU A 109 -0.65 28.25 1.09
CA GLU A 109 -1.02 29.61 1.48
C GLU A 109 -2.12 30.21 0.61
N ARG A 110 -2.39 29.61 -0.58
CA ARG A 110 -3.31 30.16 -1.59
C ARG A 110 -4.13 29.07 -2.28
N GLY A 111 -5.21 29.49 -2.91
CA GLY A 111 -6.02 28.71 -3.84
C GLY A 111 -6.70 27.50 -3.22
N GLU A 112 -6.77 26.43 -4.00
CA GLU A 112 -7.45 25.17 -3.64
C GLU A 112 -6.77 24.46 -2.47
N GLY A 113 -5.43 24.48 -2.44
CA GLY A 113 -4.64 23.90 -1.36
C GLY A 113 -4.93 24.54 -0.01
N ARG A 114 -5.07 25.88 0.04
CA ARG A 114 -5.44 26.58 1.27
C ARG A 114 -6.84 26.20 1.75
N ARG A 115 -7.84 26.17 0.84
CA ARG A 115 -9.19 25.72 1.21
C ARG A 115 -9.17 24.29 1.75
N LYS A 116 -8.36 23.38 1.13
CA LYS A 116 -8.18 22.02 1.62
C LYS A 116 -7.52 22.00 2.99
N ALA A 117 -6.50 22.81 3.24
CA ALA A 117 -5.83 22.90 4.53
C ALA A 117 -6.79 23.37 5.63
N GLU A 118 -7.58 24.42 5.35
CA GLU A 118 -8.56 24.98 6.30
C GLU A 118 -9.69 24.00 6.64
N SER A 119 -10.08 23.13 5.70
CA SER A 119 -11.09 22.09 5.92
C SER A 119 -10.53 20.78 6.48
N ALA A 120 -9.22 20.63 6.52
CA ALA A 120 -8.58 19.41 6.98
C ALA A 120 -8.71 19.27 8.52
N ARG A 121 -8.91 18.01 8.94
CA ARG A 121 -8.92 17.61 10.35
C ARG A 121 -7.77 16.63 10.57
N GLY A 122 -7.96 15.57 11.30
CA GLY A 122 -6.95 14.52 11.51
C GLY A 122 -6.26 13.99 10.26
N GLU A 123 -6.86 14.14 9.06
CA GLU A 123 -6.20 13.86 7.77
C GLU A 123 -4.88 14.63 7.59
N ALA A 124 -4.77 15.82 8.15
CA ALA A 124 -3.62 16.69 7.99
C ALA A 124 -2.32 16.14 8.58
N TYR A 125 -2.40 15.33 9.62
CA TYR A 125 -1.25 14.87 10.41
C TYR A 125 -0.77 13.45 10.10
N GLY A 126 -1.45 12.72 9.26
CA GLY A 126 -1.08 11.35 8.93
C GLY A 126 -0.32 11.23 7.60
N SER A 127 0.80 11.95 7.41
CA SER A 127 1.55 11.87 6.16
C SER A 127 2.37 10.58 6.06
N PHE A 128 3.16 10.28 7.08
CA PHE A 128 4.12 9.17 7.02
C PHE A 128 3.44 7.85 7.42
N TYR A 129 3.70 6.80 6.69
CA TYR A 129 4.19 6.67 5.31
C TYR A 129 3.01 6.53 4.33
N SER A 130 3.26 6.63 3.01
CA SER A 130 2.19 6.57 2.00
C SER A 130 1.56 5.18 1.89
N GLY A 131 0.35 5.03 2.40
CA GLY A 131 -0.41 3.77 2.30
C GLY A 131 -0.80 3.41 0.85
N HIS A 132 -1.03 4.42 -0.03
CA HIS A 132 -1.30 4.18 -1.45
C HIS A 132 -0.07 3.64 -2.19
N ALA A 133 1.13 4.18 -1.89
CA ALA A 133 2.36 3.64 -2.45
C ALA A 133 2.62 2.22 -1.94
N SER A 134 2.45 1.99 -0.64
CA SER A 134 2.59 0.65 -0.04
C SER A 134 1.65 -0.37 -0.71
N ALA A 135 0.36 -0.04 -0.83
CA ALA A 135 -0.62 -0.91 -1.48
C ALA A 135 -0.29 -1.16 -2.96
N ALA A 136 0.12 -0.12 -3.70
CA ALA A 136 0.46 -0.25 -5.11
C ALA A 136 1.69 -1.15 -5.32
N PHE A 137 2.71 -1.04 -4.47
CA PHE A 137 3.87 -1.93 -4.52
C PHE A 137 3.55 -3.36 -4.06
N THR A 138 2.64 -3.55 -3.10
CA THR A 138 2.10 -4.88 -2.77
C THR A 138 1.46 -5.52 -4.00
N VAL A 139 0.59 -4.80 -4.71
CA VAL A 139 -0.04 -5.26 -5.95
C VAL A 139 1.00 -5.61 -7.02
N ALA A 140 2.01 -4.75 -7.21
CA ALA A 140 3.06 -4.96 -8.20
C ALA A 140 3.87 -6.23 -7.93
N VAL A 141 4.28 -6.45 -6.68
CA VAL A 141 5.04 -7.63 -6.27
C VAL A 141 4.20 -8.90 -6.49
N PHE A 142 2.97 -8.93 -6.00
CA PHE A 142 2.10 -10.11 -6.19
C PHE A 142 1.82 -10.40 -7.67
N THR A 143 1.64 -9.36 -8.51
CA THR A 143 1.47 -9.56 -9.96
C THR A 143 2.71 -10.18 -10.59
N GLY A 144 3.90 -9.65 -10.27
CA GLY A 144 5.17 -10.12 -10.81
C GLY A 144 5.53 -11.53 -10.35
N GLU A 145 5.35 -11.82 -9.05
CA GLU A 145 5.64 -13.13 -8.46
C GLU A 145 4.70 -14.21 -9.01
N TRP A 146 3.38 -13.96 -9.04
CA TRP A 146 2.44 -14.92 -9.63
C TRP A 146 2.80 -15.26 -11.07
N PHE A 147 3.03 -14.24 -11.90
CA PHE A 147 3.39 -14.46 -13.29
C PHE A 147 4.70 -15.24 -13.42
N SER A 148 5.66 -14.95 -12.56
CA SER A 148 6.96 -15.63 -12.57
C SER A 148 6.89 -17.07 -12.13
N GLU A 149 5.99 -17.40 -11.20
CA GLU A 149 5.76 -18.77 -10.71
C GLU A 149 5.05 -19.63 -11.76
N ILE A 150 3.95 -19.12 -12.32
CA ILE A 150 3.13 -19.89 -13.27
C ILE A 150 3.78 -19.98 -14.65
N TYR A 151 4.51 -18.94 -15.06
CA TYR A 151 5.15 -18.88 -16.38
C TYR A 151 6.68 -18.71 -16.29
N PRO A 152 7.42 -19.69 -15.70
CA PRO A 152 8.84 -19.52 -15.36
C PRO A 152 9.74 -19.29 -16.58
N ASN A 153 9.37 -19.81 -17.74
CA ASN A 153 10.14 -19.69 -18.99
C ASN A 153 9.61 -18.60 -19.94
N SER A 154 8.64 -17.79 -19.50
CA SER A 154 8.07 -16.74 -20.34
C SER A 154 9.04 -15.59 -20.56
N GLN A 155 9.20 -15.18 -21.83
CA GLN A 155 9.94 -13.97 -22.21
C GLN A 155 9.31 -12.67 -21.68
N TYR A 156 8.05 -12.71 -21.27
CA TYR A 156 7.30 -11.56 -20.77
C TYR A 156 7.48 -11.28 -19.27
N LYS A 157 8.24 -12.12 -18.53
CA LYS A 157 8.46 -11.90 -17.07
C LYS A 157 8.98 -10.51 -16.76
N SER A 158 10.05 -10.09 -17.44
CA SER A 158 10.64 -8.76 -17.23
C SER A 158 9.67 -7.64 -17.58
N LEU A 159 8.81 -7.83 -18.59
CA LEU A 159 7.80 -6.84 -18.97
C LEU A 159 6.70 -6.72 -17.91
N VAL A 160 6.22 -7.84 -17.37
CA VAL A 160 5.21 -7.84 -16.30
C VAL A 160 5.76 -7.15 -15.05
N TRP A 161 6.97 -7.49 -14.64
CA TRP A 161 7.64 -6.82 -13.51
C TRP A 161 7.84 -5.32 -13.76
N ALA A 162 8.38 -4.95 -14.89
CA ALA A 162 8.65 -3.55 -15.23
C ALA A 162 7.36 -2.73 -15.29
N SER A 163 6.30 -3.26 -15.92
CA SER A 163 5.02 -2.55 -16.04
C SER A 163 4.32 -2.40 -14.70
N SER A 164 4.25 -3.45 -13.88
CA SER A 164 3.60 -3.39 -12.57
C SER A 164 4.33 -2.45 -11.61
N LEU A 165 5.67 -2.49 -11.57
CA LEU A 165 6.47 -1.57 -10.74
C LEU A 165 6.37 -0.12 -11.24
N THR A 166 6.33 0.11 -12.56
CA THR A 166 6.15 1.45 -13.14
C THR A 166 4.79 2.03 -12.77
N LEU A 167 3.72 1.24 -12.84
CA LEU A 167 2.39 1.67 -12.41
C LEU A 167 2.36 1.98 -10.91
N ALA A 168 2.99 1.16 -10.08
CA ALA A 168 3.10 1.42 -8.64
C ALA A 168 3.87 2.72 -8.35
N ALA A 169 4.99 2.96 -9.05
CA ALA A 169 5.75 4.20 -8.93
C ALA A 169 4.94 5.42 -9.39
N ALA A 170 4.15 5.29 -10.46
CA ALA A 170 3.25 6.36 -10.93
C ALA A 170 2.19 6.72 -9.88
N VAL A 171 1.61 5.72 -9.18
CA VAL A 171 0.71 5.97 -8.04
C VAL A 171 1.42 6.77 -6.96
N GLY A 172 2.64 6.39 -6.58
CA GLY A 172 3.45 7.12 -5.62
C GLY A 172 3.72 8.56 -6.04
N ALA A 173 4.12 8.77 -7.29
CA ALA A 173 4.36 10.10 -7.85
C ALA A 173 3.10 10.98 -7.84
N LEU A 174 1.94 10.41 -8.17
CA LEU A 174 0.65 11.11 -8.08
C LEU A 174 0.33 11.53 -6.65
N ARG A 175 0.71 10.76 -5.62
CA ARG A 175 0.52 11.14 -4.21
C ARG A 175 1.37 12.37 -3.83
N VAL A 176 2.57 12.47 -4.39
CA VAL A 176 3.43 13.66 -4.19
C VAL A 176 2.83 14.87 -4.92
N VAL A 177 2.42 14.73 -6.17
CA VAL A 177 1.76 15.80 -6.95
C VAL A 177 0.47 16.26 -6.28
N ALA A 178 -0.31 15.32 -5.73
CA ALA A 178 -1.52 15.61 -4.97
C ALA A 178 -1.27 16.40 -3.67
N GLY A 179 -0.01 16.54 -3.24
CA GLY A 179 0.34 17.17 -1.96
C GLY A 179 -0.12 16.36 -0.74
N LYS A 180 -0.40 15.06 -0.92
CA LYS A 180 -0.85 14.17 0.16
C LYS A 180 0.29 13.52 0.91
N HIS A 181 1.43 13.37 0.26
CA HIS A 181 2.63 12.73 0.81
C HIS A 181 3.90 13.42 0.30
N TYR A 182 4.94 13.35 1.09
CA TYR A 182 6.28 13.73 0.68
C TYR A 182 6.96 12.61 -0.12
N PRO A 183 8.02 12.91 -0.90
CA PRO A 183 8.83 11.87 -1.55
C PRO A 183 9.31 10.79 -0.58
N THR A 184 9.77 11.17 0.61
CA THR A 184 10.19 10.19 1.65
C THR A 184 9.06 9.26 2.06
N ASP A 185 7.83 9.77 2.23
CA ASP A 185 6.66 8.94 2.59
C ASP A 185 6.38 7.87 1.52
N VAL A 186 6.57 8.26 0.24
CA VAL A 186 6.36 7.37 -0.90
C VAL A 186 7.44 6.30 -0.96
N VAL A 187 8.72 6.67 -0.82
CA VAL A 187 9.83 5.72 -0.82
C VAL A 187 9.67 4.70 0.31
N VAL A 188 9.42 5.16 1.54
CA VAL A 188 9.22 4.24 2.68
C VAL A 188 7.97 3.39 2.46
N GLY A 189 6.87 3.97 1.97
CA GLY A 189 5.66 3.21 1.62
C GLY A 189 5.94 2.10 0.60
N SER A 190 6.71 2.40 -0.44
CA SER A 190 7.10 1.42 -1.47
C SER A 190 7.93 0.27 -0.88
N LEU A 191 8.89 0.60 -0.02
CA LEU A 191 9.71 -0.40 0.68
C LEU A 191 8.87 -1.27 1.63
N MET A 192 7.93 -0.66 2.35
CA MET A 192 7.02 -1.39 3.25
C MET A 192 6.11 -2.35 2.48
N GLY A 193 5.49 -1.89 1.39
CA GLY A 193 4.64 -2.74 0.55
C GLY A 193 5.41 -3.92 -0.05
N THR A 194 6.59 -3.65 -0.60
CA THR A 194 7.49 -4.68 -1.15
C THR A 194 7.93 -5.66 -0.06
N GLY A 195 8.42 -5.15 1.08
CA GLY A 195 8.94 -5.98 2.16
C GLY A 195 7.89 -6.88 2.80
N VAL A 196 6.68 -6.35 3.04
CA VAL A 196 5.55 -7.15 3.55
C VAL A 196 5.17 -8.24 2.56
N SER A 197 5.10 -7.91 1.26
CA SER A 197 4.74 -8.89 0.22
C SER A 197 5.75 -10.03 0.14
N LEU A 198 7.04 -9.71 0.02
CA LEU A 198 8.11 -10.71 -0.01
C LEU A 198 8.18 -11.52 1.30
N GLY A 199 7.92 -10.85 2.44
CA GLY A 199 7.88 -11.51 3.75
C GLY A 199 6.76 -12.56 3.84
N ILE A 200 5.54 -12.22 3.41
CA ILE A 200 4.40 -13.16 3.39
C ILE A 200 4.67 -14.32 2.43
N LEU A 201 5.12 -14.04 1.20
CA LEU A 201 5.44 -15.08 0.22
C LEU A 201 6.50 -16.05 0.76
N LYS A 202 7.57 -15.50 1.37
CA LYS A 202 8.64 -16.31 1.97
C LYS A 202 8.18 -17.12 3.18
N LEU A 203 7.33 -16.55 4.02
CA LEU A 203 6.75 -17.24 5.17
C LEU A 203 5.93 -18.46 4.72
N HIS A 204 5.07 -18.29 3.72
CA HIS A 204 4.28 -19.40 3.18
C HIS A 204 5.14 -20.45 2.48
N GLU A 205 6.21 -20.08 1.79
CA GLU A 205 7.18 -21.03 1.23
C GLU A 205 7.82 -21.90 2.34
N ILE A 206 8.26 -21.27 3.44
CA ILE A 206 8.84 -21.97 4.58
C ILE A 206 7.80 -22.87 5.25
N CYS A 207 6.58 -22.38 5.46
CA CYS A 207 5.48 -23.17 6.04
C CYS A 207 5.14 -24.38 5.17
N LYS A 208 5.05 -24.21 3.83
CA LYS A 208 4.79 -25.30 2.89
C LYS A 208 5.85 -26.40 2.96
N LYS A 209 7.11 -26.02 3.23
CA LYS A 209 8.22 -26.98 3.37
C LYS A 209 8.27 -27.68 4.73
N ASN A 210 7.91 -26.98 5.80
CA ASN A 210 8.14 -27.43 7.18
C ASN A 210 6.87 -27.76 7.95
N ILE A 211 5.68 -27.42 7.44
CA ILE A 211 4.42 -27.62 8.14
C ILE A 211 3.39 -28.24 7.18
N ALA A 212 2.90 -29.43 7.50
CA ALA A 212 1.74 -30.00 6.82
C ALA A 212 0.49 -29.75 7.65
N PHE A 213 -0.51 -29.11 7.06
CA PHE A 213 -1.84 -28.93 7.65
C PHE A 213 -2.79 -29.97 7.09
N TRP A 214 -3.67 -30.51 7.94
CA TRP A 214 -4.80 -31.31 7.50
C TRP A 214 -6.08 -30.82 8.15
N ALA A 215 -7.17 -30.93 7.40
CA ALA A 215 -8.51 -30.64 7.88
C ALA A 215 -9.46 -31.73 7.38
N PHE A 216 -10.09 -32.43 8.32
CA PHE A 216 -11.20 -33.34 8.06
C PHE A 216 -12.41 -32.89 8.86
N PRO A 217 -13.65 -33.26 8.49
CA PRO A 217 -14.80 -32.95 9.31
C PRO A 217 -14.60 -33.42 10.77
N GLY A 218 -14.48 -32.47 11.69
CA GLY A 218 -14.26 -32.71 13.11
C GLY A 218 -12.78 -32.76 13.58
N ASN A 219 -11.79 -32.62 12.69
CA ASN A 219 -10.38 -32.63 13.11
C ASN A 219 -9.51 -31.71 12.23
N ILE A 220 -8.79 -30.79 12.85
CA ILE A 220 -7.79 -29.91 12.21
C ILE A 220 -6.48 -30.08 12.95
N GLY A 221 -5.38 -30.28 12.21
CA GLY A 221 -4.06 -30.42 12.81
C GLY A 221 -2.93 -29.91 11.92
N ALA A 222 -1.74 -29.82 12.51
CA ALA A 222 -0.52 -29.46 11.82
C ALA A 222 0.64 -30.39 12.25
N ILE A 223 1.46 -30.81 11.29
CA ILE A 223 2.72 -31.52 11.55
C ILE A 223 3.85 -30.55 11.20
N PHE A 224 4.80 -30.40 12.12
CA PHE A 224 6.02 -29.64 11.92
C PHE A 224 7.15 -30.60 11.56
N TYR A 225 7.86 -30.34 10.48
CA TYR A 225 9.09 -31.02 10.09
C TYR A 225 10.27 -30.15 10.48
N PHE A 226 11.16 -30.66 11.33
CA PHE A 226 12.37 -29.99 11.81
C PHE A 226 13.60 -30.49 11.04
#